data_f8589d2caa27c4fdca79e68309df9181
#
_entry.id   f8589d2caa27c4fdca79e68309df9181
#
_cell.length_a   1.000
_cell.length_b   1.000
_cell.length_c   1.000
_cell.angle_alpha   90.00
_cell.angle_beta   90.00
_cell.angle_gamma   90.00
#
_symmetry.space_group_name_H-M   'P 1'
#
loop_
_entity.id
_entity.type
_entity.pdbx_description
1 polymer ?
#
loop_
_entity_poly.entity_id
_entity_poly.type
_entity_poly.pdbx_seq_one_letter_code
_entity_poly.pdbx_strand_id
1 'polypeptide(L)'
;MKIINIGNKGQLSLEYILSSMIVILIISLISIPILLTAMDYSNDIIDSINSKSELSKITDAIDFCYASGKGSKRIVLVDFNRNVDIRLHNDGKRGFASINLNLSDDSKEITSYFDCNGLNEKIHLSKGFNRIAVKWDDDSNVIEVKRLI
;
A
#
# COMPACT_ATOMS: atom_id res chain seq x y z
N MET A 1 18.49 -28.35 -68.99
CA MET A 1 17.74 -28.30 -67.73
C MET A 1 18.75 -28.03 -66.61
N LYS A 2 18.84 -26.80 -66.13
CA LYS A 2 19.87 -26.34 -65.18
C LYS A 2 19.31 -26.58 -63.77
N ILE A 3 19.77 -27.59 -63.07
CA ILE A 3 19.41 -27.89 -61.70
C ILE A 3 20.04 -26.78 -60.83
N ILE A 4 19.20 -25.93 -60.28
CA ILE A 4 19.64 -24.90 -59.34
C ILE A 4 19.96 -25.63 -58.04
N ASN A 5 21.23 -25.80 -57.78
CA ASN A 5 21.77 -26.30 -56.52
C ASN A 5 21.52 -25.22 -55.44
N ILE A 6 20.35 -25.29 -54.78
CA ILE A 6 20.05 -24.43 -53.61
C ILE A 6 20.95 -24.93 -52.50
N GLY A 7 22.06 -24.23 -52.34
CA GLY A 7 23.11 -24.65 -51.46
C GLY A 7 22.67 -24.77 -50.00
N ASN A 8 23.26 -25.71 -49.27
CA ASN A 8 23.13 -26.02 -47.84
C ASN A 8 23.19 -24.82 -46.91
N LYS A 9 23.65 -23.66 -47.38
CA LYS A 9 23.73 -22.41 -46.64
C LYS A 9 22.37 -21.80 -46.28
N GLY A 10 21.36 -21.95 -47.13
CA GLY A 10 20.01 -21.47 -46.84
C GLY A 10 19.27 -22.32 -45.82
N GLN A 11 19.51 -23.61 -45.82
CA GLN A 11 18.90 -24.56 -44.89
C GLN A 11 19.46 -24.41 -43.48
N LEU A 12 20.77 -24.25 -43.33
CA LEU A 12 21.43 -23.92 -42.06
C LEU A 12 20.94 -22.61 -41.46
N SER A 13 20.68 -21.60 -42.30
CA SER A 13 20.14 -20.32 -41.84
C SER A 13 18.72 -20.46 -41.30
N LEU A 14 17.86 -21.24 -41.93
CA LEU A 14 16.50 -21.51 -41.48
C LEU A 14 16.47 -22.27 -40.15
N GLU A 15 17.29 -23.29 -40.01
CA GLU A 15 17.40 -24.09 -38.77
C GLU A 15 17.90 -23.24 -37.61
N TYR A 16 18.85 -22.34 -37.86
CA TYR A 16 19.35 -21.43 -36.84
C TYR A 16 18.28 -20.43 -36.39
N ILE A 17 17.52 -19.86 -37.33
CA ILE A 17 16.40 -18.94 -37.01
C ILE A 17 15.32 -19.68 -36.21
N LEU A 18 14.95 -20.89 -36.60
CA LEU A 18 13.96 -21.70 -35.91
C LEU A 18 14.42 -22.03 -34.47
N SER A 19 15.68 -22.45 -34.32
CA SER A 19 16.28 -22.74 -33.02
C SER A 19 16.30 -21.49 -32.11
N SER A 20 16.69 -20.36 -32.66
CA SER A 20 16.68 -19.11 -31.89
C SER A 20 15.27 -18.66 -31.45
N MET A 21 14.27 -18.84 -32.31
CA MET A 21 12.87 -18.59 -31.95
C MET A 21 12.39 -19.46 -30.78
N ILE A 22 12.74 -20.75 -30.78
CA ILE A 22 12.39 -21.69 -29.71
C ILE A 22 13.04 -21.21 -28.39
N VAL A 23 14.30 -20.83 -28.40
CA VAL A 23 15.00 -20.33 -27.22
C VAL A 23 14.34 -19.05 -26.68
N ILE A 24 14.00 -18.10 -27.55
CA ILE A 24 13.28 -16.88 -27.15
C ILE A 24 11.92 -17.18 -26.54
N LEU A 25 11.18 -18.15 -27.13
CA LEU A 25 9.89 -18.58 -26.59
C LEU A 25 10.03 -19.19 -25.19
N ILE A 26 11.01 -20.05 -24.95
CA ILE A 26 11.26 -20.67 -23.65
C ILE A 26 11.62 -19.58 -22.61
N ILE A 27 12.53 -18.66 -22.96
CA ILE A 27 12.91 -17.56 -22.08
C ILE A 27 11.69 -16.69 -21.75
N SER A 28 10.88 -16.34 -22.73
CA SER A 28 9.68 -15.52 -22.52
C SER A 28 8.66 -16.21 -21.61
N LEU A 29 8.47 -17.53 -21.77
CA LEU A 29 7.53 -18.32 -20.97
C LEU A 29 7.88 -18.32 -19.48
N ILE A 30 9.16 -18.24 -19.15
CA ILE A 30 9.66 -18.19 -17.77
C ILE A 30 9.69 -16.76 -17.25
N SER A 31 10.15 -15.82 -18.08
CA SER A 31 10.38 -14.44 -17.66
C SER A 31 9.08 -13.66 -17.41
N ILE A 32 8.03 -13.90 -18.19
CA ILE A 32 6.76 -13.18 -18.06
C ILE A 32 6.10 -13.43 -16.69
N PRO A 33 5.91 -14.67 -16.22
CA PRO A 33 5.33 -14.92 -14.90
C PRO A 33 6.15 -14.29 -13.76
N ILE A 34 7.49 -14.38 -13.84
CA ILE A 34 8.37 -13.78 -12.82
C ILE A 34 8.18 -12.25 -12.79
N LEU A 35 8.09 -11.62 -13.96
CA LEU A 35 7.88 -10.17 -14.04
C LEU A 35 6.53 -9.76 -13.44
N LEU A 36 5.46 -10.49 -13.75
CA LEU A 36 4.13 -10.21 -13.19
C LEU A 36 4.14 -10.31 -11.66
N THR A 37 4.72 -11.39 -11.12
CA THR A 37 4.84 -11.55 -9.67
C THR A 37 5.66 -10.42 -9.03
N ALA A 38 6.76 -10.01 -9.66
CA ALA A 38 7.57 -8.90 -9.18
C ALA A 38 6.81 -7.57 -9.18
N MET A 39 5.94 -7.34 -10.17
CA MET A 39 5.07 -6.16 -10.21
C MET A 39 4.04 -6.17 -9.07
N ASP A 40 3.42 -7.32 -8.78
CA ASP A 40 2.46 -7.46 -7.68
C ASP A 40 3.12 -7.16 -6.33
N TYR A 41 4.28 -7.73 -6.05
CA TYR A 41 5.05 -7.41 -4.84
C TYR A 41 5.45 -5.93 -4.74
N SER A 42 5.84 -5.32 -5.86
CA SER A 42 6.18 -3.89 -5.89
C SER A 42 4.96 -3.03 -5.52
N ASN A 43 3.79 -3.34 -6.06
CA ASN A 43 2.55 -2.64 -5.74
C ASN A 43 2.16 -2.81 -4.27
N ASP A 44 2.30 -4.01 -3.71
CA ASP A 44 2.02 -4.29 -2.30
C ASP A 44 2.95 -3.51 -1.35
N ILE A 45 4.23 -3.38 -1.71
CA ILE A 45 5.18 -2.56 -0.96
C ILE A 45 4.79 -1.09 -1.00
N ILE A 46 4.47 -0.56 -2.18
CA ILE A 46 4.04 0.83 -2.36
C ILE A 46 2.77 1.10 -1.55
N ASP A 47 1.78 0.24 -1.60
CA ASP A 47 0.54 0.36 -0.83
C ASP A 47 0.81 0.34 0.68
N SER A 48 1.73 -0.50 1.13
CA SER A 48 2.13 -0.59 2.55
C SER A 48 2.81 0.70 3.02
N ILE A 49 3.73 1.23 2.23
CA ILE A 49 4.46 2.48 2.55
C ILE A 49 3.49 3.66 2.56
N ASN A 50 2.66 3.79 1.54
CA ASN A 50 1.66 4.86 1.44
C ASN A 50 0.68 4.80 2.61
N SER A 51 0.14 3.62 2.91
CA SER A 51 -0.78 3.44 4.01
C SER A 51 -0.15 3.78 5.36
N LYS A 52 1.12 3.44 5.57
CA LYS A 52 1.86 3.82 6.79
C LYS A 52 2.06 5.34 6.87
N SER A 53 2.39 5.98 5.77
CA SER A 53 2.54 7.44 5.70
C SER A 53 1.22 8.16 6.03
N GLU A 54 0.11 7.69 5.43
CA GLU A 54 -1.21 8.27 5.68
C GLU A 54 -1.68 8.04 7.13
N LEU A 55 -1.40 6.86 7.69
CA LEU A 55 -1.69 6.55 9.08
C LEU A 55 -0.88 7.44 10.04
N SER A 56 0.40 7.71 9.70
CA SER A 56 1.26 8.60 10.49
C SER A 56 0.70 10.02 10.56
N LYS A 57 0.12 10.54 9.47
CA LYS A 57 -0.52 11.88 9.50
C LYS A 57 -1.64 11.96 10.54
N ILE A 58 -2.38 10.88 10.74
CA ILE A 58 -3.46 10.81 11.74
C ILE A 58 -2.87 10.78 13.15
N THR A 59 -1.87 9.92 13.39
CA THR A 59 -1.20 9.84 14.70
C THR A 59 -0.49 11.13 15.05
N ASP A 60 0.19 11.77 14.10
CA ASP A 60 0.82 13.10 14.30
C ASP A 60 -0.22 14.19 14.63
N ALA A 61 -1.43 14.08 14.08
CA ALA A 61 -2.51 15.01 14.41
C ALA A 61 -3.06 14.77 15.82
N ILE A 62 -3.13 13.52 16.27
CA ILE A 62 -3.51 13.16 17.63
C ILE A 62 -2.46 13.69 18.61
N ASP A 63 -1.18 13.47 18.37
CA ASP A 63 -0.09 13.95 19.21
C ASP A 63 -0.04 15.47 19.25
N PHE A 64 -0.29 16.14 18.12
CA PHE A 64 -0.40 17.59 18.07
C PHE A 64 -1.54 18.10 18.96
N CYS A 65 -2.74 17.52 18.87
CA CYS A 65 -3.87 17.91 19.71
C CYS A 65 -3.59 17.62 21.18
N TYR A 66 -2.94 16.49 21.48
CA TYR A 66 -2.56 16.12 22.84
C TYR A 66 -1.54 17.09 23.43
N ALA A 67 -0.52 17.46 22.68
CA ALA A 67 0.48 18.43 23.10
C ALA A 67 -0.08 19.86 23.22
N SER A 68 -1.05 20.22 22.37
CA SER A 68 -1.68 21.56 22.40
C SER A 68 -2.71 21.74 23.51
N GLY A 69 -3.22 20.62 24.06
CA GLY A 69 -4.20 20.64 25.15
C GLY A 69 -5.66 20.79 24.68
N LYS A 70 -6.55 20.95 25.68
CA LYS A 70 -7.99 21.10 25.46
C LYS A 70 -8.31 22.34 24.61
N GLY A 71 -9.39 22.24 23.83
CA GLY A 71 -9.79 23.27 22.84
C GLY A 71 -9.06 23.14 21.50
N SER A 72 -8.08 22.26 21.39
CA SER A 72 -7.32 22.06 20.15
C SER A 72 -8.09 21.27 19.10
N LYS A 73 -7.86 21.63 17.82
CA LYS A 73 -8.45 20.94 16.67
C LYS A 73 -7.46 20.92 15.52
N ARG A 74 -7.32 19.76 14.88
CA ARG A 74 -6.55 19.61 13.64
C ARG A 74 -7.33 18.84 12.60
N ILE A 75 -7.27 19.28 11.37
CA ILE A 75 -7.87 18.58 10.24
C ILE A 75 -6.73 18.08 9.35
N VAL A 76 -6.74 16.80 9.04
CA VAL A 76 -5.78 16.16 8.14
C VAL A 76 -6.48 15.60 6.93
N LEU A 77 -5.82 15.68 5.78
CA LEU A 77 -6.23 15.06 4.54
C LEU A 77 -5.39 13.80 4.37
N VAL A 78 -6.05 12.66 4.22
CA VAL A 78 -5.42 11.36 3.97
C VAL A 78 -5.95 10.77 2.69
N ASP A 79 -5.10 10.04 1.97
CA ASP A 79 -5.44 9.39 0.71
C ASP A 79 -5.08 7.91 0.76
N PHE A 80 -6.10 7.06 0.71
CA PHE A 80 -5.91 5.61 0.71
C PHE A 80 -6.31 5.02 -0.64
N ASN A 81 -5.46 4.15 -1.18
CA ASN A 81 -5.70 3.45 -2.45
C ASN A 81 -6.84 2.44 -2.39
N ARG A 82 -7.33 2.12 -1.19
CA ARG A 82 -8.42 1.16 -0.92
C ARG A 82 -9.24 1.58 0.29
N ASN A 83 -10.39 0.93 0.49
CA ASN A 83 -11.15 1.10 1.71
C ASN A 83 -10.36 0.52 2.88
N VAL A 84 -10.27 1.25 3.98
CA VAL A 84 -9.53 0.84 5.17
C VAL A 84 -10.34 1.08 6.43
N ASP A 85 -10.18 0.19 7.39
CA ASP A 85 -10.68 0.33 8.76
C ASP A 85 -9.52 0.68 9.66
N ILE A 86 -9.48 1.89 10.15
CA ILE A 86 -8.49 2.32 11.13
C ILE A 86 -9.02 1.96 12.52
N ARG A 87 -8.20 1.26 13.29
CA ARG A 87 -8.46 0.98 14.70
C ARG A 87 -7.50 1.80 15.54
N LEU A 88 -8.06 2.66 16.37
CA LEU A 88 -7.32 3.40 17.38
C LEU A 88 -7.45 2.63 18.69
N HIS A 89 -6.35 2.26 19.29
CA HIS A 89 -6.33 1.40 20.47
C HIS A 89 -5.21 1.79 21.43
N ASN A 90 -5.37 1.47 22.72
CA ASN A 90 -4.35 1.71 23.74
C ASN A 90 -3.89 0.41 24.37
N ASP A 91 -2.60 0.29 24.57
CA ASP A 91 -1.99 -0.84 25.26
C ASP A 91 -1.65 -0.54 26.74
N GLY A 92 -2.15 0.56 27.29
CA GLY A 92 -1.94 1.03 28.66
C GLY A 92 -0.70 1.89 28.86
N LYS A 93 0.22 1.97 27.90
CA LYS A 93 1.40 2.86 27.91
C LYS A 93 1.38 3.87 26.78
N ARG A 94 0.99 3.44 25.59
CA ARG A 94 0.88 4.26 24.37
C ARG A 94 -0.36 3.89 23.60
N GLY A 95 -0.86 4.83 22.84
CA GLY A 95 -1.86 4.58 21.83
C GLY A 95 -1.21 4.11 20.53
N PHE A 96 -1.95 3.33 19.75
CA PHE A 96 -1.57 2.98 18.41
C PHE A 96 -2.77 2.96 17.47
N ALA A 97 -2.53 3.40 16.26
CA ALA A 97 -3.44 3.26 15.15
C ALA A 97 -3.02 2.05 14.32
N SER A 98 -3.94 1.17 13.98
CA SER A 98 -3.64 0.03 13.11
C SER A 98 -4.64 -0.08 11.97
N ILE A 99 -4.15 -0.58 10.83
CA ILE A 99 -4.93 -0.95 9.65
C ILE A 99 -4.49 -2.31 9.16
N ASN A 100 -5.44 -3.12 8.72
CA ASN A 100 -5.14 -4.39 8.05
C ASN A 100 -5.22 -4.20 6.54
N LEU A 101 -4.12 -4.46 5.85
CA LEU A 101 -4.06 -4.50 4.39
C LEU A 101 -4.08 -5.94 3.91
N ASN A 102 -5.05 -6.27 3.06
CA ASN A 102 -5.03 -7.52 2.31
C ASN A 102 -4.13 -7.32 1.09
N LEU A 103 -2.95 -7.93 1.12
CA LEU A 103 -1.98 -7.94 0.04
C LEU A 103 -2.21 -9.18 -0.85
N SER A 104 -1.47 -9.30 -1.94
CA SER A 104 -1.65 -10.37 -2.93
C SER A 104 -1.51 -11.77 -2.33
N ASP A 105 -0.57 -11.96 -1.40
CA ASP A 105 -0.28 -13.28 -0.79
C ASP A 105 -0.61 -13.36 0.70
N ASP A 106 -0.80 -12.23 1.41
CA ASP A 106 -1.00 -12.22 2.86
C ASP A 106 -1.72 -10.96 3.34
N SER A 107 -2.19 -10.99 4.58
CA SER A 107 -2.71 -9.81 5.27
C SER A 107 -1.64 -9.23 6.19
N LYS A 108 -1.35 -7.95 6.02
CA LYS A 108 -0.35 -7.24 6.83
C LYS A 108 -1.01 -6.17 7.68
N GLU A 109 -0.75 -6.23 8.99
CA GLU A 109 -1.12 -5.15 9.90
C GLU A 109 -0.04 -4.06 9.88
N ILE A 110 -0.47 -2.82 9.64
CA ILE A 110 0.39 -1.65 9.68
C ILE A 110 -0.01 -0.83 10.90
N THR A 111 0.98 -0.48 11.73
CA THR A 111 0.77 0.26 12.97
C THR A 111 1.55 1.57 12.97
N SER A 112 0.96 2.60 13.59
CA SER A 112 1.59 3.86 13.94
C SER A 112 1.25 4.19 15.38
N TYR A 113 2.18 4.78 16.13
CA TYR A 113 2.03 5.05 17.56
C TYR A 113 1.75 6.52 17.82
N PHE A 114 1.07 6.80 18.95
CA PHE A 114 0.80 8.13 19.46
C PHE A 114 0.84 8.13 21.00
N ASP A 115 1.09 9.30 21.60
CA ASP A 115 1.34 9.40 23.06
C ASP A 115 0.05 9.63 23.89
N CYS A 116 -1.11 9.80 23.24
CA CYS A 116 -2.38 10.01 23.94
C CYS A 116 -2.95 8.67 24.48
N ASN A 117 -3.49 8.72 25.70
CA ASN A 117 -4.19 7.59 26.32
C ASN A 117 -5.72 7.77 26.27
N GLY A 118 -6.45 6.66 26.28
CA GLY A 118 -7.93 6.67 26.39
C GLY A 118 -8.68 6.68 25.06
N LEU A 119 -7.99 6.59 23.93
CA LEU A 119 -8.59 6.57 22.61
C LEU A 119 -8.86 5.11 22.18
N ASN A 120 -10.12 4.76 21.96
CA ASN A 120 -10.52 3.45 21.48
C ASN A 120 -11.67 3.60 20.51
N GLU A 121 -11.33 3.81 19.23
CA GLU A 121 -12.31 4.08 18.17
C GLU A 121 -11.96 3.30 16.89
N LYS A 122 -13.00 3.04 16.10
CA LYS A 122 -12.87 2.46 14.78
C LYS A 122 -13.43 3.43 13.75
N ILE A 123 -12.62 3.78 12.75
CA ILE A 123 -12.96 4.73 11.70
C ILE A 123 -12.91 4.02 10.35
N HIS A 124 -14.03 4.05 9.63
CA HIS A 124 -14.08 3.53 8.27
C HIS A 124 -13.78 4.63 7.26
N LEU A 125 -12.76 4.42 6.43
CA LEU A 125 -12.37 5.33 5.36
C LEU A 125 -12.57 4.67 4.01
N SER A 126 -13.18 5.39 3.09
CA SER A 126 -13.32 4.96 1.71
C SER A 126 -12.03 5.23 0.91
N LYS A 127 -11.85 4.49 -0.18
CA LYS A 127 -10.80 4.74 -1.15
C LYS A 127 -10.79 6.20 -1.60
N GLY A 128 -9.60 6.80 -1.73
CA GLY A 128 -9.38 8.17 -2.13
C GLY A 128 -9.21 9.12 -0.96
N PHE A 129 -9.39 10.40 -1.23
CA PHE A 129 -9.21 11.46 -0.24
C PHE A 129 -10.29 11.44 0.84
N ASN A 130 -9.84 11.45 2.08
CA ASN A 130 -10.70 11.57 3.25
C ASN A 130 -10.19 12.70 4.15
N ARG A 131 -11.11 13.48 4.69
CA ARG A 131 -10.79 14.52 5.67
C ARG A 131 -11.11 13.99 7.07
N ILE A 132 -10.11 14.03 7.94
CA ILE A 132 -10.24 13.56 9.32
C ILE A 132 -10.05 14.76 10.23
N ALA A 133 -10.99 14.97 11.14
CA ALA A 133 -10.87 15.95 12.21
C ALA A 133 -10.45 15.22 13.48
N VAL A 134 -9.38 15.68 14.06
CA VAL A 134 -8.93 15.35 15.42
C VAL A 134 -9.24 16.54 16.29
N LYS A 135 -9.96 16.35 17.38
CA LYS A 135 -10.45 17.41 18.25
C LYS A 135 -10.36 17.00 19.71
N TRP A 136 -9.92 17.91 20.55
CA TRP A 136 -10.00 17.78 22.00
C TRP A 136 -10.86 18.88 22.56
N ASP A 137 -12.11 18.59 22.88
CA ASP A 137 -13.06 19.55 23.43
C ASP A 137 -12.69 19.95 24.85
N ASP A 138 -12.99 21.20 25.23
CA ASP A 138 -12.73 21.77 26.57
C ASP A 138 -13.43 20.94 27.68
N ASP A 139 -14.63 20.46 27.40
CA ASP A 139 -15.46 19.70 28.33
C ASP A 139 -15.18 18.19 28.31
N SER A 140 -14.33 17.72 27.39
CA SER A 140 -14.01 16.29 27.21
C SER A 140 -12.64 15.95 27.81
N ASN A 141 -12.52 14.77 28.38
CA ASN A 141 -11.23 14.20 28.80
C ASN A 141 -10.61 13.30 27.75
N VAL A 142 -11.24 13.18 26.57
CA VAL A 142 -10.81 12.27 25.50
C VAL A 142 -10.74 13.04 24.18
N ILE A 143 -9.72 12.76 23.40
CA ILE A 143 -9.59 13.24 22.02
C ILE A 143 -10.59 12.45 21.16
N GLU A 144 -11.29 13.15 20.30
CA GLU A 144 -12.24 12.59 19.34
C GLU A 144 -11.64 12.64 17.94
N VAL A 145 -11.75 11.52 17.20
CA VAL A 145 -11.26 11.42 15.81
C VAL A 145 -12.44 11.08 14.90
N LYS A 146 -12.83 12.02 14.06
CA LYS A 146 -13.99 11.85 13.18
C LYS A 146 -13.66 12.10 11.72
N ARG A 147 -14.23 11.27 10.83
CA ARG A 147 -14.26 11.57 9.41
C ARG A 147 -15.22 12.74 9.16
N LEU A 148 -14.76 13.72 8.41
CA LEU A 148 -15.61 14.78 7.85
C LEU A 148 -16.12 14.32 6.48
N ILE A 149 -17.39 14.45 6.25
CA ILE A 149 -18.04 14.11 4.99
C ILE A 149 -17.73 15.17 3.95
#